data_d218337711da9c6c0171da1cbfcbda56
#
_entry.id   d218337711da9c6c0171da1cbfcbda56
#
_cell.length_a   1.000
_cell.length_b   1.000
_cell.length_c   1.000
_cell.angle_alpha   90.00
_cell.angle_beta   90.00
_cell.angle_gamma   90.00
#
_symmetry.space_group_name_H-M   'P 1'
#
loop_
_entity.id
_entity.type
_entity.pdbx_description
1 polymer ?
#
loop_
_entity_poly.entity_id
_entity_poly.type
_entity_poly.pdbx_seq_one_letter_code
_entity_poly.pdbx_strand_id
1 'polypeptide(L)'
;MRCALPCGTVSCVDVVVMVIESLSLEYTGLVPGQISYTPFLDQLAQHSIVFTQNYANGRRSIEAMPSIFCGLPSLVETPIITSSLSQNELHCLPEVLDKQGYSTAFFHGAHNGSFHMDAFAAKAGFQRFVGFDEFPNASENEDGHWGILDEPMLLYMASELGKMKK
;
A
#
# COMPACT_ATOMS: atom_id res chain seq x y z
N MET A 1 -0.44 -9.79 -0.89
CA MET A 1 -1.16 -10.80 -0.07
C MET A 1 -1.22 -12.11 -0.84
N ARG A 2 -0.93 -13.23 -0.21
CA ARG A 2 -0.99 -14.57 -0.85
C ARG A 2 -1.79 -15.54 0.01
N CYS A 3 -2.56 -16.41 -0.63
CA CYS A 3 -3.35 -17.43 0.04
C CYS A 3 -2.48 -18.63 0.42
N ALA A 4 -2.54 -19.06 1.68
CA ALA A 4 -1.81 -20.24 2.20
C ALA A 4 -2.68 -21.51 2.26
N LEU A 5 -3.96 -21.42 1.92
CA LEU A 5 -4.87 -22.57 1.97
C LEU A 5 -4.66 -23.52 0.79
N PRO A 6 -4.75 -24.85 1.00
CA PRO A 6 -4.83 -25.79 -0.11
C PRO A 6 -6.08 -25.47 -0.92
N CYS A 7 -5.87 -24.89 -2.09
CA CYS A 7 -6.95 -24.42 -2.96
C CYS A 7 -7.61 -25.64 -3.62
N GLY A 8 -8.73 -26.01 -3.08
CA GLY A 8 -9.66 -26.89 -3.81
C GLY A 8 -10.27 -26.22 -5.02
N THR A 9 -11.01 -26.01 -5.68
CA THR A 9 -11.66 -25.49 -6.88
C THR A 9 -11.63 -23.98 -7.12
N VAL A 10 -11.16 -23.15 -6.17
CA VAL A 10 -11.02 -21.70 -6.32
C VAL A 10 -9.54 -21.33 -6.45
N SER A 11 -9.14 -20.70 -7.53
CA SER A 11 -7.77 -20.20 -7.68
C SER A 11 -7.50 -19.13 -6.63
N CYS A 12 -6.51 -19.36 -5.77
CA CYS A 12 -6.04 -18.31 -4.86
C CYS A 12 -5.42 -17.18 -5.68
N VAL A 13 -5.89 -15.97 -5.49
CA VAL A 13 -5.40 -14.76 -6.17
C VAL A 13 -4.51 -14.01 -5.21
N ASP A 14 -3.33 -13.63 -5.68
CA ASP A 14 -2.51 -12.67 -4.95
C ASP A 14 -3.10 -11.26 -5.17
N VAL A 15 -3.14 -10.45 -4.11
CA VAL A 15 -3.62 -9.06 -4.17
C VAL A 15 -2.49 -8.13 -3.79
N VAL A 16 -2.17 -7.20 -4.69
CA VAL A 16 -1.22 -6.12 -4.44
C VAL A 16 -1.97 -4.79 -4.47
N VAL A 17 -1.92 -4.05 -3.38
CA VAL A 17 -2.44 -2.68 -3.29
C VAL A 17 -1.25 -1.74 -3.37
N MET A 18 -1.19 -0.96 -4.45
CA MET A 18 -0.12 0.02 -4.67
C MET A 18 -0.70 1.42 -4.48
N VAL A 19 -0.20 2.13 -3.47
CA VAL A 19 -0.61 3.51 -3.18
C VAL A 19 0.52 4.44 -3.64
N ILE A 20 0.25 5.21 -4.69
CA ILE A 20 1.24 6.10 -5.31
C ILE A 20 0.97 7.53 -4.83
N GLU A 21 1.99 8.14 -4.22
CA GLU A 21 1.92 9.51 -3.71
C GLU A 21 1.69 10.51 -4.84
N SER A 22 0.81 11.47 -4.61
CA SER A 22 0.54 12.61 -5.48
C SER A 22 0.17 12.29 -6.95
N LEU A 23 -0.17 11.03 -7.27
CA LEU A 23 -0.64 10.67 -8.60
C LEU A 23 -2.10 11.09 -8.78
N SER A 24 -2.33 11.99 -9.70
CA SER A 24 -3.66 12.48 -10.06
C SER A 24 -4.01 12.09 -11.50
N LEU A 25 -5.31 11.99 -11.77
CA LEU A 25 -5.82 11.65 -13.11
C LEU A 25 -5.32 12.61 -14.20
N GLU A 26 -5.03 13.86 -13.83
CA GLU A 26 -4.51 14.89 -14.75
C GLU A 26 -3.11 14.57 -15.31
N TYR A 27 -2.33 13.67 -14.69
CA TYR A 27 -1.04 13.24 -15.19
C TYR A 27 -1.12 12.03 -16.13
N THR A 28 -2.31 11.50 -16.32
CA THR A 28 -2.55 10.30 -17.15
C THR A 28 -3.11 10.67 -18.52
N GLY A 29 -2.95 9.78 -19.50
CA GLY A 29 -3.60 9.90 -20.81
C GLY A 29 -5.06 9.49 -20.81
N LEU A 30 -5.67 9.24 -19.66
CA LEU A 30 -7.07 8.82 -19.52
C LEU A 30 -8.06 9.99 -19.68
N VAL A 31 -7.57 11.22 -19.60
CA VAL A 31 -8.37 12.42 -19.82
C VAL A 31 -8.17 12.90 -21.26
N PRO A 32 -9.25 12.98 -22.07
CA PRO A 32 -9.14 13.44 -23.46
C PRO A 32 -8.49 14.81 -23.58
N GLY A 33 -7.49 14.92 -24.45
CA GLY A 33 -6.80 16.19 -24.75
C GLY A 33 -5.68 16.56 -23.77
N GLN A 34 -5.39 15.73 -22.78
CA GLN A 34 -4.25 15.92 -21.88
C GLN A 34 -2.99 15.16 -22.35
N ILE A 35 -1.83 15.71 -21.98
CA ILE A 35 -0.54 15.05 -22.21
C ILE A 35 -0.36 13.99 -21.11
N SER A 36 -0.09 12.76 -21.51
CA SER A 36 0.24 11.70 -20.56
C SER A 36 1.69 11.82 -20.09
N TYR A 37 1.86 11.68 -18.77
CA TYR A 37 3.18 11.50 -18.13
C TYR A 37 3.37 10.06 -17.62
N THR A 38 2.36 9.19 -17.79
CA THR A 38 2.32 7.82 -17.27
C THR A 38 1.99 6.79 -18.35
N PRO A 39 2.82 6.67 -19.42
CA PRO A 39 2.49 5.83 -20.59
C PRO A 39 2.27 4.36 -20.23
N PHE A 40 2.98 3.82 -19.23
CA PHE A 40 2.77 2.45 -18.77
C PHE A 40 1.40 2.28 -18.10
N LEU A 41 0.99 3.22 -17.24
CA LEU A 41 -0.33 3.16 -16.60
C LEU A 41 -1.45 3.31 -17.62
N ASP A 42 -1.26 4.13 -18.64
CA ASP A 42 -2.23 4.29 -19.72
C ASP A 42 -2.41 2.99 -20.53
N GLN A 43 -1.29 2.31 -20.80
CA GLN A 43 -1.35 0.99 -21.44
C GLN A 43 -2.01 -0.06 -20.53
N LEU A 44 -1.68 -0.07 -19.25
CA LEU A 44 -2.28 -0.97 -18.27
C LEU A 44 -3.79 -0.74 -18.15
N ALA A 45 -4.22 0.51 -18.20
CA ALA A 45 -5.62 0.89 -18.10
C ALA A 45 -6.49 0.30 -19.25
N GLN A 46 -5.91 0.07 -20.43
CA GLN A 46 -6.62 -0.56 -21.56
C GLN A 46 -7.03 -2.01 -21.28
N HIS A 47 -6.40 -2.65 -20.29
CA HIS A 47 -6.64 -4.04 -19.89
C HIS A 47 -7.14 -4.17 -18.44
N SER A 48 -7.63 -3.07 -17.87
CA SER A 48 -7.99 -2.97 -16.46
C SER A 48 -9.36 -2.32 -16.27
N ILE A 49 -9.90 -2.43 -15.05
CA ILE A 49 -11.06 -1.64 -14.64
C ILE A 49 -10.54 -0.30 -14.12
N VAL A 50 -10.98 0.79 -14.72
CA VAL A 50 -10.61 2.15 -14.36
C VAL A 50 -11.79 2.87 -13.74
N PHE A 51 -11.61 3.39 -12.53
CA PHE A 51 -12.61 4.20 -11.84
C PHE A 51 -12.28 5.69 -12.04
N THR A 52 -12.93 6.32 -13.01
CA THR A 52 -12.65 7.73 -13.38
C THR A 52 -13.30 8.75 -12.45
N GLN A 53 -14.23 8.33 -11.60
CA GLN A 53 -14.91 9.17 -10.62
C GLN A 53 -14.60 8.70 -9.20
N ASN A 54 -13.33 8.48 -8.91
CA ASN A 54 -12.85 8.12 -7.59
C ASN A 54 -12.19 9.32 -6.93
N TYR A 55 -12.53 9.56 -5.68
CA TYR A 55 -12.06 10.72 -4.92
C TYR A 55 -11.30 10.27 -3.68
N ALA A 56 -10.18 10.92 -3.42
CA ALA A 56 -9.40 10.67 -2.21
C ALA A 56 -10.22 10.99 -0.95
N ASN A 57 -10.14 10.12 0.05
CA ASN A 57 -10.80 10.31 1.34
C ASN A 57 -9.88 11.01 2.34
N GLY A 58 -9.12 11.96 1.92
CA GLY A 58 -8.18 12.71 2.72
C GLY A 58 -7.23 13.50 1.83
N ARG A 59 -6.48 14.40 2.41
CA ARG A 59 -5.53 15.28 1.70
C ARG A 59 -4.11 14.75 1.72
N ARG A 60 -3.82 13.79 2.57
CA ARG A 60 -2.48 13.21 2.81
C ARG A 60 -2.55 11.70 2.74
N SER A 61 -1.48 11.07 2.29
CA SER A 61 -1.37 9.61 2.19
C SER A 61 -1.61 8.90 3.53
N ILE A 62 -1.16 9.50 4.63
CA ILE A 62 -1.40 8.99 6.00
C ILE A 62 -2.90 8.87 6.35
N GLU A 63 -3.75 9.70 5.76
CA GLU A 63 -5.20 9.63 5.93
C GLU A 63 -5.83 8.54 5.07
N ALA A 64 -5.18 8.18 3.99
CA ALA A 64 -5.66 7.15 3.08
C ALA A 64 -5.51 5.73 3.66
N MET A 65 -4.47 5.46 4.46
CA MET A 65 -4.21 4.11 4.98
C MET A 65 -5.37 3.53 5.81
N PRO A 66 -5.93 4.23 6.82
CA PRO A 66 -7.11 3.75 7.54
C PRO A 66 -8.33 3.59 6.63
N SER A 67 -8.48 4.45 5.63
CA SER A 67 -9.61 4.37 4.69
C SER A 67 -9.51 3.15 3.78
N ILE A 68 -8.34 2.86 3.25
CA ILE A 68 -8.10 1.74 2.33
C ILE A 68 -8.18 0.39 3.08
N PHE A 69 -7.52 0.28 4.22
CA PHE A 69 -7.36 -1.01 4.90
C PHE A 69 -8.41 -1.29 5.96
N CYS A 70 -9.02 -0.26 6.55
CA CYS A 70 -9.97 -0.43 7.66
C CYS A 70 -11.36 0.16 7.36
N GLY A 71 -11.56 0.78 6.19
CA GLY A 71 -12.84 1.41 5.83
C GLY A 71 -13.18 2.64 6.68
N LEU A 72 -12.18 3.27 7.32
CA LEU A 72 -12.37 4.41 8.20
C LEU A 72 -12.16 5.72 7.42
N PRO A 73 -13.21 6.52 7.22
CA PRO A 73 -13.08 7.78 6.50
C PRO A 73 -12.31 8.82 7.31
N SER A 74 -11.59 9.71 6.62
CA SER A 74 -10.93 10.87 7.23
C SER A 74 -11.96 11.97 7.50
N LEU A 75 -12.57 11.96 8.68
CA LEU A 75 -13.61 12.93 9.10
C LEU A 75 -13.10 13.99 10.07
N VAL A 76 -11.84 13.89 10.47
CA VAL A 76 -11.21 14.81 11.44
C VAL A 76 -9.93 15.40 10.84
N GLU A 77 -9.53 16.58 11.31
CA GLU A 77 -8.34 17.27 10.78
C GLU A 77 -7.03 16.54 11.10
N THR A 78 -6.97 15.88 12.27
CA THR A 78 -5.78 15.10 12.67
C THR A 78 -5.91 13.68 12.16
N PRO A 79 -4.92 13.14 11.43
CA PRO A 79 -4.96 11.77 10.96
C PRO A 79 -5.14 10.77 12.10
N ILE A 80 -5.97 9.76 11.90
CA ILE A 80 -6.25 8.70 12.90
C ILE A 80 -4.94 8.09 13.42
N ILE A 81 -4.00 7.81 12.53
CA ILE A 81 -2.72 7.15 12.84
C ILE A 81 -1.90 7.94 13.87
N THR A 82 -1.90 9.27 13.79
CA THR A 82 -1.12 10.16 14.67
C THR A 82 -1.94 10.78 15.80
N SER A 83 -3.20 10.42 15.94
CA SER A 83 -4.09 10.91 16.98
C SER A 83 -4.26 9.89 18.11
N SER A 84 -4.93 10.30 19.20
CA SER A 84 -5.35 9.38 20.26
C SER A 84 -6.29 8.27 19.78
N LEU A 85 -6.97 8.47 18.64
CA LEU A 85 -7.83 7.45 18.03
C LEU A 85 -7.04 6.23 17.55
N SER A 86 -5.74 6.38 17.32
CA SER A 86 -4.85 5.26 16.99
C SER A 86 -4.80 4.20 18.09
N GLN A 87 -5.20 4.51 19.31
CA GLN A 87 -5.23 3.56 20.43
C GLN A 87 -6.45 2.63 20.39
N ASN A 88 -7.49 2.97 19.64
CA ASN A 88 -8.68 2.12 19.52
C ASN A 88 -8.36 0.84 18.75
N GLU A 89 -9.12 -0.22 19.00
CA GLU A 89 -9.05 -1.42 18.17
C GLU A 89 -9.49 -1.12 16.75
N LEU A 90 -8.76 -1.66 15.79
CA LEU A 90 -9.04 -1.52 14.36
C LEU A 90 -9.34 -2.92 13.79
N HIS A 91 -10.44 -3.03 13.05
CA HIS A 91 -10.76 -4.23 12.29
C HIS A 91 -10.49 -3.97 10.81
N CYS A 92 -9.36 -4.43 10.34
CA CYS A 92 -8.84 -4.09 9.04
C CYS A 92 -8.76 -5.30 8.11
N LEU A 93 -8.73 -5.05 6.81
CA LEU A 93 -8.67 -6.08 5.79
C LEU A 93 -7.51 -7.07 5.97
N PRO A 94 -6.28 -6.65 6.35
CA PRO A 94 -5.18 -7.60 6.58
C PRO A 94 -5.48 -8.64 7.66
N GLU A 95 -6.10 -8.22 8.78
CA GLU A 95 -6.55 -9.15 9.83
C GLU A 95 -7.58 -10.16 9.32
N VAL A 96 -8.54 -9.70 8.52
CA VAL A 96 -9.56 -10.57 7.93
C VAL A 96 -8.94 -11.59 6.98
N LEU A 97 -7.99 -11.14 6.15
CA LEU A 97 -7.30 -11.99 5.19
C LEU A 97 -6.37 -13.00 5.87
N ASP A 98 -5.68 -12.60 6.96
CA ASP A 98 -4.89 -13.52 7.78
C ASP A 98 -5.74 -14.66 8.33
N LYS A 99 -6.93 -14.37 8.86
CA LYS A 99 -7.89 -15.38 9.31
C LYS A 99 -8.37 -16.32 8.19
N GLN A 100 -8.24 -15.92 6.93
CA GLN A 100 -8.53 -16.72 5.75
C GLN A 100 -7.28 -17.44 5.19
N GLY A 101 -6.16 -17.37 5.90
CA GLY A 101 -4.91 -18.04 5.54
C GLY A 101 -4.04 -17.30 4.52
N TYR A 102 -4.31 -16.02 4.24
CA TYR A 102 -3.42 -15.20 3.44
C TYR A 102 -2.20 -14.77 4.25
N SER A 103 -1.04 -14.76 3.63
CA SER A 103 0.12 -14.05 4.16
C SER A 103 0.04 -12.58 3.75
N THR A 104 0.24 -11.67 4.71
CA THR A 104 0.10 -10.23 4.49
C THR A 104 1.40 -9.50 4.80
N ALA A 105 1.77 -8.53 3.94
CA ALA A 105 2.95 -7.70 4.15
C ALA A 105 2.67 -6.25 3.74
N PHE A 106 3.23 -5.30 4.48
CA PHE A 106 3.18 -3.87 4.23
C PHE A 106 4.60 -3.38 3.89
N PHE A 107 4.75 -2.72 2.76
CA PHE A 107 6.02 -2.15 2.30
C PHE A 107 5.93 -0.64 2.28
N HIS A 108 6.91 0.04 2.89
CA HIS A 108 6.95 1.50 2.97
C HIS A 108 8.40 1.96 3.04
N GLY A 109 8.92 2.58 1.98
CA GLY A 109 10.35 2.90 1.84
C GLY A 109 10.93 3.90 2.85
N ALA A 110 10.10 4.57 3.65
CA ALA A 110 10.58 5.53 4.64
C ALA A 110 11.22 4.85 5.86
N HIS A 111 11.98 5.65 6.63
CA HIS A 111 12.55 5.22 7.91
C HIS A 111 11.45 4.70 8.85
N ASN A 112 11.77 3.64 9.58
CA ASN A 112 10.85 3.04 10.55
C ASN A 112 10.42 4.09 11.58
N GLY A 113 9.15 4.04 11.98
CA GLY A 113 8.52 5.07 12.82
C GLY A 113 8.01 6.30 12.07
N SER A 114 8.38 6.50 10.79
CA SER A 114 7.87 7.62 9.99
C SER A 114 6.34 7.57 9.90
N PHE A 115 5.71 8.66 10.34
CA PHE A 115 4.25 8.78 10.41
C PHE A 115 3.55 7.63 11.15
N HIS A 116 4.25 6.87 11.99
CA HIS A 116 3.76 5.67 12.70
C HIS A 116 3.17 4.60 11.76
N MET A 117 3.68 4.50 10.52
CA MET A 117 3.19 3.53 9.54
C MET A 117 3.45 2.09 9.93
N ASP A 118 4.57 1.82 10.58
CA ASP A 118 4.94 0.53 11.16
C ASP A 118 3.96 0.10 12.28
N ALA A 119 3.67 1.00 13.21
CA ALA A 119 2.70 0.78 14.28
C ALA A 119 1.28 0.57 13.71
N PHE A 120 0.90 1.37 12.70
CA PHE A 120 -0.37 1.17 12.01
C PHE A 120 -0.44 -0.18 11.30
N ALA A 121 0.59 -0.57 10.57
CA ALA A 121 0.62 -1.84 9.86
C ALA A 121 0.46 -3.03 10.82
N ALA A 122 1.18 -3.01 11.95
CA ALA A 122 1.05 -4.02 12.99
C ALA A 122 -0.38 -4.07 13.55
N LYS A 123 -0.97 -2.91 13.84
CA LYS A 123 -2.31 -2.80 14.39
C LYS A 123 -3.41 -3.20 13.40
N ALA A 124 -3.20 -2.92 12.12
CA ALA A 124 -4.10 -3.33 11.05
C ALA A 124 -4.06 -4.84 10.76
N GLY A 125 -3.14 -5.58 11.39
CA GLY A 125 -3.04 -7.02 11.27
C GLY A 125 -2.16 -7.49 10.10
N PHE A 126 -1.26 -6.66 9.59
CA PHE A 126 -0.21 -7.14 8.69
C PHE A 126 0.78 -8.01 9.45
N GLN A 127 1.09 -9.19 8.90
CA GLN A 127 2.04 -10.13 9.49
C GLN A 127 3.48 -9.65 9.38
N ARG A 128 3.78 -8.82 8.39
CA ARG A 128 5.12 -8.32 8.13
C ARG A 128 5.05 -6.85 7.71
N PHE A 129 5.93 -6.05 8.29
CA PHE A 129 6.27 -4.70 7.84
C PHE A 129 7.68 -4.72 7.24
N VAL A 130 7.88 -3.97 6.17
CA VAL A 130 9.16 -3.76 5.52
C VAL A 130 9.33 -2.27 5.30
N GLY A 131 10.17 -1.67 6.11
CA GLY A 131 10.60 -0.28 6.03
C GLY A 131 12.06 -0.16 5.65
N PHE A 132 12.68 0.95 6.04
CA PHE A 132 14.10 1.20 5.82
C PHE A 132 14.99 0.14 6.49
N ASP A 133 14.70 -0.20 7.76
CA ASP A 133 15.54 -1.10 8.55
C ASP A 133 15.50 -2.56 8.04
N GLU A 134 14.40 -2.98 7.41
CA GLU A 134 14.24 -4.32 6.85
C GLU A 134 14.73 -4.41 5.40
N PHE A 135 15.04 -3.28 4.76
CA PHE A 135 15.51 -3.27 3.39
C PHE A 135 17.00 -3.58 3.31
N PRO A 136 17.45 -4.53 2.47
CA PRO A 136 18.86 -4.88 2.34
C PRO A 136 19.66 -3.72 1.71
N ASN A 137 20.80 -3.37 2.33
CA ASN A 137 21.67 -2.27 1.89
C ASN A 137 20.92 -0.93 1.76
N ALA A 138 20.09 -0.60 2.74
CA ALA A 138 19.24 0.58 2.74
C ALA A 138 20.02 1.87 2.44
N SER A 139 21.18 2.06 3.09
CA SER A 139 22.01 3.25 2.93
C SER A 139 22.60 3.46 1.53
N GLU A 140 22.62 2.42 0.68
CA GLU A 140 23.07 2.53 -0.71
C GLU A 140 21.93 2.91 -1.65
N ASN A 141 20.68 2.81 -1.17
CA ASN A 141 19.47 2.98 -1.95
C ASN A 141 18.56 4.10 -1.42
N GLU A 142 19.03 4.89 -0.46
CA GLU A 142 18.26 5.99 0.12
C GLU A 142 18.40 7.30 -0.69
N ASP A 143 17.37 8.15 -0.59
CA ASP A 143 17.34 9.48 -1.21
C ASP A 143 18.01 10.57 -0.33
N GLY A 144 18.46 10.22 0.85
CA GLY A 144 19.07 11.11 1.85
C GLY A 144 18.08 11.95 2.67
N HIS A 145 16.77 11.74 2.50
CA HIS A 145 15.72 12.51 3.20
C HIS A 145 14.59 11.65 3.75
N TRP A 146 13.94 10.88 2.89
CA TRP A 146 12.73 10.12 3.23
C TRP A 146 13.00 8.64 3.47
N GLY A 147 13.92 8.06 2.72
CA GLY A 147 14.24 6.65 2.83
C GLY A 147 14.61 6.03 1.50
N ILE A 148 14.17 4.80 1.25
CA ILE A 148 14.51 4.04 0.06
C ILE A 148 13.83 4.62 -1.18
N LEU A 149 14.60 4.77 -2.25
CA LEU A 149 14.08 5.14 -3.58
C LEU A 149 13.01 4.16 -4.06
N ASP A 150 12.02 4.64 -4.80
CA ASP A 150 10.87 3.84 -5.23
C ASP A 150 11.26 2.61 -6.05
N GLU A 151 12.17 2.75 -7.02
CA GLU A 151 12.57 1.64 -7.89
C GLU A 151 13.19 0.48 -7.12
N PRO A 152 14.23 0.66 -6.28
CA PRO A 152 14.77 -0.41 -5.44
C PRO A 152 13.72 -1.03 -4.52
N MET A 153 12.86 -0.23 -3.91
CA MET A 153 11.81 -0.73 -3.02
C MET A 153 10.81 -1.61 -3.78
N LEU A 154 10.36 -1.19 -4.95
CA LEU A 154 9.40 -1.94 -5.76
C LEU A 154 10.00 -3.24 -6.30
N LEU A 155 11.27 -3.23 -6.71
CA LEU A 155 12.00 -4.43 -7.15
C LEU A 155 12.16 -5.41 -5.98
N TYR A 156 12.51 -4.91 -4.80
CA TYR A 156 12.60 -5.73 -3.60
C TYR A 156 11.25 -6.33 -3.22
N MET A 157 10.19 -5.51 -3.20
CA MET A 157 8.82 -5.98 -2.96
C MET A 157 8.43 -7.10 -3.93
N ALA A 158 8.70 -6.94 -5.23
CA ALA A 158 8.40 -7.96 -6.24
C ALA A 158 9.14 -9.27 -5.96
N SER A 159 10.41 -9.19 -5.54
CA SER A 159 11.21 -10.36 -5.16
C SER A 159 10.65 -11.07 -3.93
N GLU A 160 10.23 -10.31 -2.91
CA GLU A 160 9.66 -10.83 -1.67
C GLU A 160 8.29 -11.48 -1.90
N LEU A 161 7.44 -10.88 -2.75
CA LEU A 161 6.18 -11.48 -3.17
C LEU A 161 6.41 -12.88 -3.79
N GLY A 162 7.50 -13.05 -4.56
CA GLY A 162 7.90 -14.34 -5.10
C GLY A 162 8.18 -15.41 -4.04
N LYS A 163 8.61 -15.01 -2.85
CA LYS A 163 9.00 -15.90 -1.74
C LYS A 163 7.86 -16.16 -0.74
N MET A 164 6.81 -15.32 -0.73
CA MET A 164 5.67 -15.54 0.16
C MET A 164 4.99 -16.87 -0.18
N LYS A 165 4.66 -17.63 0.83
CA LYS A 165 4.00 -18.93 0.65
C LYS A 165 2.65 -18.77 -0.05
N LYS A 166 2.44 -19.65 -1.01
CA LYS A 166 1.12 -19.83 -1.63
C LYS A 166 0.19 -20.55 -0.68
#